data_254e8ee27494d834d6e5bf6cee2a0528
#
_entry.id   254e8ee27494d834d6e5bf6cee2a0528
#
_cell.length_a   1.000
_cell.length_b   1.000
_cell.length_c   1.000
_cell.angle_alpha   90.00
_cell.angle_beta   90.00
_cell.angle_gamma   90.00
#
_symmetry.space_group_name_H-M   'P 1'
#
loop_
_entity.id
_entity.type
_entity.pdbx_description
1 polymer ?
#
loop_
_entity_poly.entity_id
_entity_poly.type
_entity_poly.pdbx_seq_one_letter_code
_entity_poly.pdbx_strand_id
1 'polypeptide(L)'
;FAERSEAGLEQIQRLVDSPIQIDYESGKITTDEFYAAIRDGAGFRGDRAEFVSIFADIFSPMETMIEFFERLKPFGIPTCVFSNTNEIAIGHIREGFPFYSLFDNYVLSFEEGGMKPDEAIYDVVEQRTGESGAAILYIDDRPENIEIGRGRGWQTILQDGEAASVARAESLLGI
;
A
#
# COMPACT_ATOMS: atom_id res chain seq x y z
N PHE A 1 16.33 6.09 -11.69
CA PHE A 1 15.45 6.09 -12.88
C PHE A 1 15.80 7.22 -13.85
N ALA A 2 15.91 8.47 -13.38
CA ALA A 2 16.19 9.65 -14.22
C ALA A 2 17.49 9.55 -15.02
N GLU A 3 18.55 8.93 -14.48
CA GLU A 3 19.83 8.72 -15.17
C GLU A 3 19.74 7.78 -16.38
N ARG A 4 18.71 6.94 -16.44
CA ARG A 4 18.44 5.95 -17.50
C ARG A 4 17.29 6.36 -18.42
N SER A 5 16.76 7.57 -18.26
CA SER A 5 15.66 8.11 -19.06
C SER A 5 16.11 9.33 -19.86
N GLU A 6 15.54 9.50 -21.04
CA GLU A 6 15.67 10.75 -21.84
C GLU A 6 14.81 11.89 -21.27
N ALA A 7 13.81 11.54 -20.46
CA ALA A 7 12.91 12.49 -19.83
C ALA A 7 13.54 13.15 -18.61
N GLY A 8 13.23 14.42 -18.38
CA GLY A 8 13.56 15.08 -17.12
C GLY A 8 12.71 14.58 -15.96
N LEU A 9 13.14 14.87 -14.71
CA LEU A 9 12.44 14.44 -13.48
C LEU A 9 10.95 14.81 -13.46
N GLU A 10 10.61 16.02 -13.93
CA GLU A 10 9.21 16.46 -13.99
C GLU A 10 8.34 15.62 -14.95
N GLN A 11 8.91 15.13 -16.04
CA GLN A 11 8.18 14.29 -16.99
C GLN A 11 7.98 12.88 -16.40
N ILE A 12 9.00 12.36 -15.73
CA ILE A 12 8.91 11.08 -15.01
C ILE A 12 7.84 11.15 -13.92
N GLN A 13 7.85 12.22 -13.12
CA GLN A 13 6.85 12.44 -12.08
C GLN A 13 5.43 12.49 -12.67
N ARG A 14 5.23 13.22 -13.77
CA ARG A 14 3.93 13.25 -14.46
C ARG A 14 3.47 11.90 -14.99
N LEU A 15 4.38 11.02 -15.37
CA LEU A 15 4.04 9.65 -15.80
C LEU A 15 3.64 8.77 -14.61
N VAL A 16 4.36 8.89 -13.50
CA VAL A 16 4.05 8.18 -12.26
C VAL A 16 2.72 8.68 -11.67
N ASP A 17 2.43 9.97 -11.74
CA ASP A 17 1.17 10.57 -11.26
C ASP A 17 0.03 10.49 -12.30
N SER A 18 0.22 9.76 -13.40
CA SER A 18 -0.72 9.69 -14.51
C SER A 18 -1.78 8.58 -14.35
N PRO A 19 -2.84 8.59 -15.16
CA PRO A 19 -3.83 7.50 -15.17
C PRO A 19 -3.24 6.10 -15.35
N ILE A 20 -2.06 5.95 -15.97
CA ILE A 20 -1.41 4.66 -16.16
C ILE A 20 -0.98 4.03 -14.82
N GLN A 21 -0.56 4.84 -13.85
CA GLN A 21 -0.27 4.37 -12.49
C GLN A 21 -1.54 3.86 -11.81
N ILE A 22 -2.63 4.63 -11.91
CA ILE A 22 -3.93 4.22 -11.35
C ILE A 22 -4.42 2.91 -11.98
N ASP A 23 -4.30 2.77 -13.30
CA ASP A 23 -4.67 1.54 -13.99
C ASP A 23 -3.80 0.35 -13.57
N TYR A 24 -2.52 0.58 -13.31
CA TYR A 24 -1.62 -0.45 -12.81
C TYR A 24 -1.93 -0.84 -11.36
N GLU A 25 -2.11 0.13 -10.47
CA GLU A 25 -2.46 -0.12 -9.06
C GLU A 25 -3.88 -0.66 -8.86
N SER A 26 -4.76 -0.47 -9.84
CA SER A 26 -6.08 -1.10 -9.85
C SER A 26 -6.15 -2.43 -10.63
N GLY A 27 -5.00 -2.97 -11.04
CA GLY A 27 -4.91 -4.27 -11.73
C GLY A 27 -5.50 -4.32 -13.13
N LYS A 28 -5.80 -3.17 -13.74
CA LYS A 28 -6.36 -3.09 -15.10
C LYS A 28 -5.32 -3.36 -16.18
N ILE A 29 -4.05 -3.11 -15.88
CA ILE A 29 -2.92 -3.38 -16.77
C ILE A 29 -1.87 -4.21 -16.04
N THR A 30 -1.15 -5.02 -16.81
CA THR A 30 -0.05 -5.85 -16.34
C THR A 30 1.23 -5.05 -16.11
N THR A 31 2.18 -5.62 -15.37
CA THR A 31 3.54 -5.07 -15.21
C THR A 31 4.22 -4.81 -16.55
N ASP A 32 4.02 -5.69 -17.55
CA ASP A 32 4.62 -5.52 -18.87
C ASP A 32 4.02 -4.36 -19.66
N GLU A 33 2.71 -4.16 -19.57
CA GLU A 33 2.02 -3.01 -20.17
C GLU A 33 2.42 -1.70 -19.48
N PHE A 34 2.52 -1.71 -18.16
CA PHE A 34 3.01 -0.57 -17.38
C PHE A 34 4.45 -0.21 -17.76
N TYR A 35 5.36 -1.19 -17.79
CA TYR A 35 6.75 -0.99 -18.23
C TYR A 35 6.82 -0.42 -19.64
N ALA A 36 6.05 -0.95 -20.59
CA ALA A 36 6.03 -0.47 -21.97
C ALA A 36 5.58 1.01 -22.04
N ALA A 37 4.52 1.36 -21.33
CA ALA A 37 4.00 2.73 -21.29
C ALA A 37 5.01 3.72 -20.70
N ILE A 38 5.68 3.36 -19.60
CA ILE A 38 6.72 4.21 -18.98
C ILE A 38 7.97 4.30 -19.87
N ARG A 39 8.41 3.18 -20.44
CA ARG A 39 9.55 3.16 -21.37
C ARG A 39 9.32 4.11 -22.55
N ASP A 40 8.16 3.99 -23.19
CA ASP A 40 7.83 4.76 -24.39
C ASP A 40 7.56 6.24 -24.06
N GLY A 41 6.91 6.51 -22.91
CA GLY A 41 6.61 7.87 -22.46
C GLY A 41 7.81 8.63 -21.89
N ALA A 42 8.75 7.94 -21.24
CA ALA A 42 9.93 8.54 -20.60
C ALA A 42 11.24 8.29 -21.38
N GLY A 43 11.21 7.53 -22.49
CA GLY A 43 12.42 7.13 -23.20
C GLY A 43 13.37 6.31 -22.33
N PHE A 44 12.85 5.43 -21.46
CA PHE A 44 13.65 4.60 -20.59
C PHE A 44 14.46 3.57 -21.40
N ARG A 45 15.79 3.50 -21.17
CA ARG A 45 16.72 2.70 -21.96
C ARG A 45 17.14 1.39 -21.29
N GLY A 46 16.66 1.13 -20.07
CA GLY A 46 16.91 -0.14 -19.36
C GLY A 46 15.97 -1.26 -19.83
N ASP A 47 16.33 -2.47 -19.52
CA ASP A 47 15.42 -3.60 -19.69
C ASP A 47 14.35 -3.66 -18.58
N ARG A 48 13.43 -4.64 -18.70
CA ARG A 48 12.34 -4.83 -17.74
C ARG A 48 12.85 -5.13 -16.32
N ALA A 49 13.90 -5.92 -16.20
CA ALA A 49 14.44 -6.31 -14.89
C ALA A 49 15.07 -5.10 -14.19
N GLU A 50 15.79 -4.28 -14.93
CA GLU A 50 16.36 -3.03 -14.43
C GLU A 50 15.25 -2.03 -14.04
N PHE A 51 14.19 -1.91 -14.85
CA PHE A 51 13.03 -1.09 -14.53
C PHE A 51 12.37 -1.52 -13.22
N VAL A 52 12.08 -2.81 -13.06
CA VAL A 52 11.47 -3.38 -11.85
C VAL A 52 12.34 -3.10 -10.63
N SER A 53 13.65 -3.32 -10.73
CA SER A 53 14.59 -3.06 -9.63
C SER A 53 14.59 -1.60 -9.20
N ILE A 54 14.65 -0.67 -10.15
CA ILE A 54 14.67 0.78 -9.85
C ILE A 54 13.31 1.25 -9.31
N PHE A 55 12.22 0.74 -9.86
CA PHE A 55 10.87 1.13 -9.44
C PHE A 55 10.54 0.61 -8.04
N ALA A 56 11.08 -0.54 -7.66
CA ALA A 56 10.89 -1.15 -6.36
C ALA A 56 11.75 -0.52 -5.25
N ASP A 57 12.86 0.14 -5.58
CA ASP A 57 13.83 0.71 -4.61
C ASP A 57 13.38 2.05 -4.01
N ILE A 58 12.10 2.11 -3.59
CA ILE A 58 11.51 3.30 -2.94
C ILE A 58 11.01 3.00 -1.53
N PHE A 59 10.99 1.73 -1.13
CA PHE A 59 10.41 1.31 0.14
C PHE A 59 11.46 1.28 1.24
N SER A 60 11.10 1.84 2.38
CA SER A 60 11.86 1.73 3.62
C SER A 60 10.94 1.29 4.76
N PRO A 61 11.42 0.44 5.68
CA PRO A 61 10.62 -0.03 6.79
C PRO A 61 10.32 1.11 7.77
N MET A 62 9.12 1.08 8.34
CA MET A 62 8.71 1.91 9.48
C MET A 62 8.90 1.09 10.75
N GLU A 63 10.10 1.13 11.30
CA GLU A 63 10.55 0.22 12.39
C GLU A 63 9.62 0.25 13.60
N THR A 64 9.19 1.44 14.03
CA THR A 64 8.28 1.60 15.17
C THR A 64 6.91 0.93 14.92
N MET A 65 6.42 1.00 13.68
CA MET A 65 5.16 0.34 13.30
C MET A 65 5.34 -1.17 13.21
N ILE A 66 6.48 -1.65 12.73
CA ILE A 66 6.80 -3.09 12.68
C ILE A 66 6.89 -3.67 14.10
N GLU A 67 7.63 -3.01 15.00
CA GLU A 67 7.71 -3.40 16.41
C GLU A 67 6.34 -3.41 17.09
N PHE A 68 5.49 -2.43 16.81
CA PHE A 68 4.11 -2.42 17.30
C PHE A 68 3.33 -3.62 16.77
N PHE A 69 3.39 -3.87 15.47
CA PHE A 69 2.73 -5.01 14.83
C PHE A 69 3.16 -6.35 15.46
N GLU A 70 4.47 -6.54 15.71
CA GLU A 70 4.99 -7.75 16.34
C GLU A 70 4.47 -7.92 17.78
N ARG A 71 4.31 -6.82 18.52
CA ARG A 71 3.72 -6.83 19.87
C ARG A 71 2.23 -7.20 19.90
N LEU A 72 1.50 -7.09 18.79
CA LEU A 72 0.11 -7.52 18.71
C LEU A 72 -0.04 -9.04 18.65
N LYS A 73 0.95 -9.76 18.14
CA LYS A 73 0.87 -11.21 17.93
C LYS A 73 0.52 -12.01 19.18
N PRO A 74 1.10 -11.76 20.38
CA PRO A 74 0.73 -12.49 21.60
C PRO A 74 -0.73 -12.30 22.04
N PHE A 75 -1.37 -11.22 21.60
CA PHE A 75 -2.78 -10.93 21.92
C PHE A 75 -3.76 -11.65 20.98
N GLY A 76 -3.25 -12.29 19.91
CA GLY A 76 -4.10 -12.97 18.92
C GLY A 76 -5.02 -12.02 18.13
N ILE A 77 -4.65 -10.74 18.03
CA ILE A 77 -5.39 -9.76 17.24
C ILE A 77 -5.13 -10.00 15.75
N PRO A 78 -6.17 -10.32 14.96
CA PRO A 78 -5.99 -10.49 13.51
C PRO A 78 -5.52 -9.22 12.84
N THR A 79 -4.62 -9.36 11.88
CA THR A 79 -4.00 -8.24 11.18
C THR A 79 -4.22 -8.32 9.67
N CYS A 80 -4.44 -7.17 9.03
CA CYS A 80 -4.70 -7.08 7.59
C CYS A 80 -3.84 -5.98 6.95
N VAL A 81 -3.14 -6.32 5.88
CA VAL A 81 -2.56 -5.32 4.97
C VAL A 81 -3.68 -4.80 4.06
N PHE A 82 -3.94 -3.49 4.09
CA PHE A 82 -4.92 -2.83 3.23
C PHE A 82 -4.24 -1.70 2.46
N SER A 83 -3.87 -1.94 1.20
CA SER A 83 -2.95 -1.09 0.47
C SER A 83 -3.37 -0.82 -0.98
N ASN A 84 -3.28 0.47 -1.39
CA ASN A 84 -3.17 0.83 -2.79
C ASN A 84 -1.73 0.54 -3.21
N THR A 85 -1.54 -0.42 -4.10
CA THR A 85 -0.22 -0.97 -4.43
C THR A 85 -0.25 -1.72 -5.77
N ASN A 86 0.87 -2.28 -6.14
CA ASN A 86 1.04 -2.99 -7.40
C ASN A 86 1.94 -4.23 -7.27
N GLU A 87 1.97 -5.03 -8.34
CA GLU A 87 2.71 -6.29 -8.37
C GLU A 87 4.21 -6.11 -8.09
N ILE A 88 4.85 -5.07 -8.66
CA ILE A 88 6.29 -4.80 -8.46
C ILE A 88 6.58 -4.50 -6.99
N ALA A 89 5.79 -3.60 -6.38
CA ALA A 89 5.94 -3.22 -4.99
C ALA A 89 5.78 -4.42 -4.05
N ILE A 90 4.73 -5.19 -4.24
CA ILE A 90 4.46 -6.37 -3.40
C ILE A 90 5.48 -7.47 -3.58
N GLY A 91 5.96 -7.71 -4.81
CA GLY A 91 7.05 -8.65 -5.08
C GLY A 91 8.31 -8.28 -4.29
N HIS A 92 8.73 -7.02 -4.38
CA HIS A 92 9.89 -6.50 -3.64
C HIS A 92 9.72 -6.59 -2.12
N ILE A 93 8.54 -6.20 -1.62
CA ILE A 93 8.25 -6.22 -0.18
C ILE A 93 8.28 -7.66 0.36
N ARG A 94 7.68 -8.61 -0.35
CA ARG A 94 7.67 -10.03 0.04
C ARG A 94 9.07 -10.64 0.09
N GLU A 95 9.96 -10.22 -0.80
CA GLU A 95 11.35 -10.72 -0.84
C GLU A 95 12.25 -10.03 0.18
N GLY A 96 12.09 -8.72 0.37
CA GLY A 96 12.99 -7.89 1.16
C GLY A 96 12.61 -7.74 2.63
N PHE A 97 11.33 -7.93 2.99
CA PHE A 97 10.82 -7.62 4.33
C PHE A 97 10.07 -8.81 4.97
N PRO A 98 10.76 -9.65 5.75
CA PRO A 98 10.20 -10.88 6.33
C PRO A 98 8.93 -10.65 7.17
N PHE A 99 8.80 -9.51 7.86
CA PHE A 99 7.63 -9.17 8.68
C PHE A 99 6.33 -9.15 7.87
N TYR A 100 6.41 -8.89 6.56
CA TYR A 100 5.23 -8.83 5.70
C TYR A 100 4.45 -10.15 5.67
N SER A 101 5.15 -11.28 5.79
CA SER A 101 4.52 -12.62 5.83
C SER A 101 3.80 -12.93 7.14
N LEU A 102 3.93 -12.07 8.15
CA LEU A 102 3.30 -12.27 9.46
C LEU A 102 1.86 -11.75 9.53
N PHE A 103 1.39 -11.01 8.53
CA PHE A 103 -0.01 -10.57 8.46
C PHE A 103 -0.94 -11.75 8.16
N ASP A 104 -2.15 -11.69 8.72
CA ASP A 104 -3.15 -12.76 8.59
C ASP A 104 -3.97 -12.60 7.29
N ASN A 105 -4.17 -11.35 6.83
CA ASN A 105 -4.97 -11.02 5.66
C ASN A 105 -4.28 -9.94 4.81
N TYR A 106 -4.63 -9.95 3.51
CA TYR A 106 -4.14 -8.98 2.53
C TYR A 106 -5.29 -8.52 1.65
N VAL A 107 -5.48 -7.21 1.54
CA VAL A 107 -6.39 -6.56 0.58
C VAL A 107 -5.54 -5.57 -0.22
N LEU A 108 -5.18 -5.97 -1.43
CA LEU A 108 -4.23 -5.27 -2.30
C LEU A 108 -4.98 -4.78 -3.53
N SER A 109 -4.93 -3.49 -3.82
CA SER A 109 -5.75 -2.86 -4.84
C SER A 109 -5.65 -3.52 -6.21
N PHE A 110 -4.45 -3.90 -6.66
CA PHE A 110 -4.25 -4.54 -7.96
C PHE A 110 -4.80 -5.97 -8.04
N GLU A 111 -4.93 -6.69 -6.92
CA GLU A 111 -5.55 -8.02 -6.85
C GLU A 111 -7.07 -7.91 -6.79
N GLU A 112 -7.60 -6.87 -6.14
CA GLU A 112 -9.04 -6.67 -5.91
C GLU A 112 -9.74 -5.87 -7.04
N GLY A 113 -8.98 -5.26 -7.93
CA GLY A 113 -9.54 -4.46 -9.04
C GLY A 113 -10.13 -3.12 -8.62
N GLY A 114 -9.82 -2.63 -7.41
CA GLY A 114 -10.32 -1.37 -6.86
C GLY A 114 -9.32 -0.73 -5.90
N MET A 115 -9.47 0.57 -5.65
CA MET A 115 -8.51 1.35 -4.86
C MET A 115 -9.22 2.16 -3.78
N LYS A 116 -8.54 2.40 -2.64
CA LYS A 116 -8.94 3.44 -1.69
C LYS A 116 -8.90 4.81 -2.39
N PRO A 117 -9.85 5.71 -2.17
CA PRO A 117 -10.94 5.67 -1.17
C PRO A 117 -12.28 5.07 -1.68
N ASP A 118 -12.29 4.25 -2.73
CA ASP A 118 -13.51 3.63 -3.24
C ASP A 118 -14.13 2.71 -2.17
N GLU A 119 -15.42 2.86 -1.86
CA GLU A 119 -16.07 2.09 -0.79
C GLU A 119 -16.04 0.58 -1.03
N ALA A 120 -16.07 0.15 -2.30
CA ALA A 120 -16.08 -1.26 -2.66
C ALA A 120 -14.87 -2.05 -2.11
N ILE A 121 -13.68 -1.44 -2.03
CA ILE A 121 -12.51 -2.15 -1.51
C ILE A 121 -12.55 -2.28 0.03
N TYR A 122 -13.30 -1.41 0.73
CA TYR A 122 -13.54 -1.53 2.17
C TYR A 122 -14.49 -2.70 2.46
N ASP A 123 -15.47 -2.98 1.57
CA ASP A 123 -16.31 -4.17 1.68
C ASP A 123 -15.47 -5.46 1.61
N VAL A 124 -14.40 -5.47 0.80
CA VAL A 124 -13.47 -6.59 0.72
C VAL A 124 -12.75 -6.81 2.05
N VAL A 125 -12.34 -5.74 2.74
CA VAL A 125 -11.73 -5.85 4.08
C VAL A 125 -12.69 -6.52 5.06
N GLU A 126 -13.94 -6.04 5.14
CA GLU A 126 -14.95 -6.60 6.04
C GLU A 126 -15.28 -8.07 5.71
N GLN A 127 -15.39 -8.41 4.43
CA GLN A 127 -15.61 -9.79 4.00
C GLN A 127 -14.43 -10.70 4.33
N ARG A 128 -13.21 -10.25 4.12
CA ARG A 128 -11.99 -11.05 4.31
C ARG A 128 -11.65 -11.26 5.77
N THR A 129 -11.86 -10.26 6.60
CA THR A 129 -11.61 -10.33 8.03
C THR A 129 -12.78 -10.94 8.81
N GLY A 130 -13.99 -10.84 8.28
CA GLY A 130 -15.21 -11.19 8.98
C GLY A 130 -15.63 -10.17 10.04
N GLU A 131 -14.97 -9.02 10.10
CA GLU A 131 -15.18 -7.96 11.08
C GLU A 131 -15.80 -6.72 10.44
N SER A 132 -16.45 -5.86 11.24
CA SER A 132 -17.05 -4.61 10.76
C SER A 132 -17.17 -3.58 11.87
N GLY A 133 -17.46 -2.32 11.50
CA GLY A 133 -17.68 -1.24 12.45
C GLY A 133 -16.52 -1.10 13.44
N ALA A 134 -16.81 -0.88 14.72
CA ALA A 134 -15.81 -0.62 15.76
C ALA A 134 -14.88 -1.81 16.10
N ALA A 135 -15.11 -2.99 15.51
CA ALA A 135 -14.17 -4.11 15.62
C ALA A 135 -12.92 -3.96 14.76
N ILE A 136 -12.96 -3.05 13.78
CA ILE A 136 -11.81 -2.74 12.92
C ILE A 136 -11.10 -1.50 13.43
N LEU A 137 -9.79 -1.61 13.69
CA LEU A 137 -8.89 -0.47 13.87
C LEU A 137 -8.12 -0.25 12.57
N TYR A 138 -8.33 0.89 11.94
CA TYR A 138 -7.75 1.26 10.65
C TYR A 138 -6.74 2.40 10.81
N ILE A 139 -5.53 2.21 10.32
CA ILE A 139 -4.44 3.18 10.34
C ILE A 139 -4.03 3.45 8.89
N ASP A 140 -4.08 4.71 8.47
CA ASP A 140 -3.73 5.13 7.10
C ASP A 140 -3.19 6.57 7.13
N ASP A 141 -2.35 6.94 6.20
CA ASP A 141 -1.72 8.27 6.12
C ASP A 141 -2.54 9.27 5.30
N ARG A 142 -3.59 8.81 4.61
CA ARG A 142 -4.43 9.64 3.75
C ARG A 142 -5.75 9.98 4.42
N PRO A 143 -6.03 11.27 4.65
CA PRO A 143 -7.27 11.70 5.30
C PRO A 143 -8.55 11.20 4.60
N GLU A 144 -8.56 11.19 3.26
CA GLU A 144 -9.69 10.70 2.47
C GLU A 144 -9.99 9.23 2.73
N ASN A 145 -8.97 8.38 2.91
CA ASN A 145 -9.13 6.97 3.24
C ASN A 145 -9.70 6.81 4.65
N ILE A 146 -9.21 7.59 5.60
CA ILE A 146 -9.66 7.61 6.99
C ILE A 146 -11.15 8.01 7.10
N GLU A 147 -11.59 8.98 6.30
CA GLU A 147 -13.00 9.41 6.31
C GLU A 147 -13.95 8.29 5.87
N ILE A 148 -13.58 7.49 4.88
CA ILE A 148 -14.40 6.34 4.46
C ILE A 148 -14.49 5.32 5.60
N GLY A 149 -13.35 4.92 6.20
CA GLY A 149 -13.36 4.00 7.34
C GLY A 149 -14.21 4.50 8.51
N ARG A 150 -14.10 5.80 8.82
CA ARG A 150 -14.91 6.45 9.86
C ARG A 150 -16.42 6.42 9.54
N GLY A 151 -16.79 6.68 8.28
CA GLY A 151 -18.17 6.60 7.82
C GLY A 151 -18.76 5.19 7.95
N ARG A 152 -17.94 4.16 7.91
CA ARG A 152 -18.30 2.74 8.13
C ARG A 152 -18.34 2.34 9.61
N GLY A 153 -18.04 3.29 10.52
CA GLY A 153 -17.99 3.03 11.96
C GLY A 153 -16.71 2.37 12.45
N TRP A 154 -15.66 2.29 11.63
CA TRP A 154 -14.36 1.78 12.03
C TRP A 154 -13.68 2.73 13.03
N GLN A 155 -12.87 2.20 13.93
CA GLN A 155 -11.94 3.00 14.70
C GLN A 155 -10.80 3.41 13.76
N THR A 156 -10.48 4.71 13.69
CA THR A 156 -9.53 5.21 12.68
C THR A 156 -8.42 6.05 13.29
N ILE A 157 -7.21 5.90 12.78
CA ILE A 157 -6.04 6.70 13.13
C ILE A 157 -5.42 7.26 11.84
N LEU A 158 -5.39 8.58 11.71
CA LEU A 158 -4.57 9.22 10.67
C LEU A 158 -3.10 9.11 11.09
N GLN A 159 -2.30 8.47 10.24
CA GLN A 159 -0.86 8.30 10.45
C GLN A 159 -0.13 9.59 10.13
N ASP A 160 0.20 10.37 11.17
CA ASP A 160 0.93 11.64 11.11
C ASP A 160 2.30 11.58 11.82
N GLY A 161 2.66 10.39 12.30
CA GLY A 161 3.91 10.07 12.96
C GLY A 161 3.84 8.70 13.64
N GLU A 162 4.86 7.86 13.44
CA GLU A 162 4.84 6.46 13.90
C GLU A 162 4.52 6.32 15.40
N ALA A 163 5.32 6.98 16.25
CA ALA A 163 5.17 6.88 17.71
C ALA A 163 3.81 7.38 18.20
N ALA A 164 3.29 8.46 17.61
CA ALA A 164 1.98 9.01 17.97
C ALA A 164 0.84 8.08 17.55
N SER A 165 0.95 7.47 16.39
CA SER A 165 -0.04 6.50 15.88
C SER A 165 -0.04 5.22 16.70
N VAL A 166 1.14 4.71 17.06
CA VAL A 166 1.27 3.55 17.96
C VAL A 166 0.62 3.83 19.32
N ALA A 167 0.95 4.97 19.96
CA ALA A 167 0.35 5.31 21.26
C ALA A 167 -1.19 5.41 21.20
N ARG A 168 -1.74 5.95 20.10
CA ARG A 168 -3.20 6.00 19.89
C ARG A 168 -3.77 4.60 19.71
N ALA A 169 -3.10 3.73 18.95
CA ALA A 169 -3.52 2.35 18.72
C ALA A 169 -3.51 1.53 20.02
N GLU A 170 -2.45 1.61 20.80
CA GLU A 170 -2.33 0.95 22.11
C GLU A 170 -3.47 1.39 23.06
N SER A 171 -3.75 2.68 23.10
CA SER A 171 -4.87 3.21 23.91
C SER A 171 -6.23 2.67 23.48
N LEU A 172 -6.48 2.52 22.18
CA LEU A 172 -7.74 2.00 21.64
C LEU A 172 -7.86 0.49 21.88
N LEU A 173 -6.75 -0.24 21.81
CA LEU A 173 -6.70 -1.68 22.01
C LEU A 173 -6.63 -2.08 23.51
N GLY A 174 -6.31 -1.13 24.39
CA GLY A 174 -6.18 -1.38 25.83
C GLY A 174 -4.96 -2.20 26.23
N ILE A 175 -3.85 -2.01 25.51
CA ILE A 175 -2.56 -2.70 25.69
C ILE A 175 -1.42 -1.75 25.97
#